data_f513e4b6169c0a7fc671f18ea8b8cb01
#
_entry.id   f513e4b6169c0a7fc671f18ea8b8cb01
#
_cell.length_a   1.000
_cell.length_b   1.000
_cell.length_c   1.000
_cell.angle_alpha   90.00
_cell.angle_beta   90.00
_cell.angle_gamma   90.00
#
_symmetry.space_group_name_H-M   'P 1'
#
loop_
_entity.id
_entity.type
_entity.pdbx_description
1 polymer ?
#
loop_
_entity_poly.entity_id
_entity_poly.type
_entity_poly.pdbx_seq_one_letter_code
_entity_poly.pdbx_strand_id
1 'polypeptide(L)'
;MMDVTYTYDTAGVNWARLTDDLVADDFDNGRTPDELRRSFENSAVVVFAWLDGRIIGKARALSDGVCNAYVVDVWTHSDYRRRGIASHMMRSLAERLPGQHIYLFTDDAEKFYHQLGYRRQGIGMSIVSGQWLNRF
;
A
#
# COMPACT_ATOMS: atom_id res chain seq x y z
N MET A 1 -16.75 -2.80 18.66
CA MET A 1 -16.59 -2.26 17.30
C MET A 1 -15.30 -1.46 17.25
N MET A 2 -14.47 -1.69 16.25
CA MET A 2 -13.25 -0.90 16.07
C MET A 2 -13.57 0.46 15.48
N ASP A 3 -12.90 1.48 15.99
CA ASP A 3 -13.01 2.85 15.49
C ASP A 3 -11.78 3.18 14.64
N VAL A 4 -11.77 2.66 13.42
CA VAL A 4 -10.65 2.85 12.48
C VAL A 4 -10.82 4.18 11.75
N THR A 5 -9.77 4.99 11.75
CA THR A 5 -9.73 6.24 10.99
C THR A 5 -8.71 6.14 9.86
N TYR A 6 -8.90 6.95 8.83
CA TYR A 6 -8.06 6.90 7.63
C TYR A 6 -7.48 8.28 7.35
N THR A 7 -6.19 8.32 7.01
CA THR A 7 -5.52 9.55 6.61
C THR A 7 -4.84 9.37 5.25
N TYR A 8 -4.58 10.49 4.58
CA TYR A 8 -4.11 10.49 3.18
C TYR A 8 -2.84 11.34 3.02
N ASP A 9 -2.11 11.50 4.09
CA ASP A 9 -0.80 12.13 4.12
C ASP A 9 0.11 11.37 5.08
N THR A 10 1.34 11.81 5.25
CA THR A 10 2.33 11.13 6.09
C THR A 10 2.48 11.77 7.47
N ALA A 11 1.61 12.71 7.83
CA ALA A 11 1.70 13.39 9.10
C ALA A 11 1.53 12.42 10.28
N GLY A 12 2.40 12.55 11.26
CA GLY A 12 2.30 11.78 12.51
C GLY A 12 2.71 10.31 12.42
N VAL A 13 3.21 9.85 11.28
CA VAL A 13 3.61 8.45 11.12
C VAL A 13 4.87 8.16 11.91
N ASN A 14 4.81 7.14 12.78
CA ASN A 14 5.99 6.60 13.43
C ASN A 14 6.61 5.52 12.53
N TRP A 15 7.58 5.92 11.73
CA TRP A 15 8.17 5.04 10.72
C TRP A 15 8.93 3.86 11.32
N ALA A 16 9.57 4.06 12.47
CA ALA A 16 10.28 2.98 13.15
C ALA A 16 9.31 1.89 13.60
N ARG A 17 8.20 2.26 14.23
CA ARG A 17 7.19 1.31 14.67
C ARG A 17 6.50 0.62 13.50
N LEU A 18 6.14 1.37 12.47
CA LEU A 18 5.53 0.80 11.27
C LEU A 18 6.47 -0.23 10.64
N THR A 19 7.75 0.08 10.54
CA THR A 19 8.74 -0.86 10.00
C THR A 19 8.80 -2.14 10.85
N ASP A 20 8.81 -2.02 12.17
CA ASP A 20 8.81 -3.19 13.06
C ASP A 20 7.57 -4.07 12.82
N ASP A 21 6.40 -3.47 12.67
CA ASP A 21 5.16 -4.20 12.39
C ASP A 21 5.22 -4.90 11.03
N LEU A 22 5.80 -4.24 10.01
CA LEU A 22 5.98 -4.85 8.70
C LEU A 22 6.97 -6.01 8.74
N VAL A 23 8.07 -5.87 9.48
CA VAL A 23 9.04 -6.97 9.65
C VAL A 23 8.35 -8.18 10.28
N ALA A 24 7.53 -7.96 11.30
CA ALA A 24 6.80 -9.04 11.98
C ALA A 24 5.83 -9.77 11.04
N ASP A 25 5.28 -9.07 10.04
CA ASP A 25 4.39 -9.66 9.03
C ASP A 25 5.13 -10.08 7.75
N ASP A 26 6.45 -9.98 7.72
CA ASP A 26 7.27 -10.27 6.53
C ASP A 26 6.85 -9.43 5.32
N PHE A 27 6.65 -8.13 5.53
CA PHE A 27 6.14 -7.22 4.52
C PHE A 27 7.00 -5.94 4.37
N ASP A 28 8.19 -5.92 4.93
CA ASP A 28 9.06 -4.73 4.93
C ASP A 28 9.86 -4.56 3.64
N ASN A 29 10.03 -5.60 2.85
CA ASN A 29 10.85 -5.62 1.63
C ASN A 29 12.31 -5.24 1.88
N GLY A 30 12.80 -5.38 3.11
CA GLY A 30 14.18 -5.03 3.47
C GLY A 30 14.44 -3.54 3.62
N ARG A 31 13.41 -2.70 3.55
CA ARG A 31 13.56 -1.24 3.68
C ARG A 31 13.81 -0.84 5.13
N THR A 32 14.72 0.12 5.31
CA THR A 32 14.87 0.82 6.59
C THR A 32 13.66 1.74 6.83
N PRO A 33 13.45 2.22 8.08
CA PRO A 33 12.39 3.20 8.34
C PRO A 33 12.49 4.44 7.46
N ASP A 34 13.69 4.93 7.17
CA ASP A 34 13.89 6.08 6.29
C ASP A 34 13.51 5.76 4.84
N GLU A 35 13.88 4.58 4.36
CA GLU A 35 13.51 4.15 3.00
C GLU A 35 12.00 3.97 2.87
N LEU A 36 11.35 3.43 3.89
CA LEU A 36 9.89 3.32 3.92
C LEU A 36 9.24 4.70 3.86
N ARG A 37 9.70 5.64 4.69
CA ARG A 37 9.22 7.02 4.70
C ARG A 37 9.35 7.65 3.31
N ARG A 38 10.54 7.55 2.70
CA ARG A 38 10.77 8.13 1.36
C ARG A 38 9.89 7.50 0.29
N SER A 39 9.62 6.19 0.37
CA SER A 39 8.71 5.52 -0.56
C SER A 39 7.32 6.14 -0.50
N PHE A 40 6.80 6.42 0.70
CA PHE A 40 5.48 7.01 0.87
C PHE A 40 5.47 8.50 0.53
N GLU A 41 6.48 9.26 0.95
CA GLU A 41 6.57 10.68 0.64
C GLU A 41 6.68 10.96 -0.86
N ASN A 42 7.26 10.03 -1.62
CA ASN A 42 7.39 10.16 -3.08
C ASN A 42 6.22 9.54 -3.86
N SER A 43 5.18 9.09 -3.18
CA SER A 43 3.99 8.54 -3.82
C SER A 43 2.98 9.64 -4.15
N ALA A 44 2.20 9.43 -5.21
CA ALA A 44 1.16 10.39 -5.60
C ALA A 44 -0.02 10.36 -4.63
N VAL A 45 -0.40 9.18 -4.15
CA VAL A 45 -1.49 9.01 -3.18
C VAL A 45 -1.05 8.00 -2.14
N VAL A 46 -1.34 8.30 -0.88
CA VAL A 46 -1.13 7.37 0.23
C VAL A 46 -2.40 7.25 1.04
N VAL A 47 -2.58 6.12 1.71
CA VAL A 47 -3.63 5.94 2.71
C VAL A 47 -3.07 5.15 3.88
N PHE A 48 -3.42 5.58 5.09
CA PHE A 48 -3.11 4.88 6.32
C PHE A 48 -4.40 4.64 7.10
N ALA A 49 -4.54 3.43 7.63
CA ALA A 49 -5.60 3.07 8.55
C ALA A 49 -5.05 3.10 9.97
N TRP A 50 -5.72 3.81 10.86
CA TRP A 50 -5.27 4.06 12.24
C TRP A 50 -6.26 3.47 13.23
N LEU A 51 -5.73 2.87 14.29
CA LEU A 51 -6.50 2.45 15.44
C LEU A 51 -5.69 2.76 16.70
N ASP A 52 -6.27 3.56 17.62
CA ASP A 52 -5.64 3.93 18.88
C ASP A 52 -4.21 4.48 18.71
N GLY A 53 -4.02 5.35 17.72
CA GLY A 53 -2.72 5.99 17.45
C GLY A 53 -1.70 5.12 16.75
N ARG A 54 -2.09 3.92 16.31
CA ARG A 54 -1.23 2.96 15.63
C ARG A 54 -1.72 2.75 14.20
N ILE A 55 -0.79 2.68 13.26
CA ILE A 55 -1.12 2.31 11.87
C ILE A 55 -1.32 0.80 11.81
N ILE A 56 -2.50 0.39 11.34
CA ILE A 56 -2.86 -1.01 11.16
C ILE A 56 -3.10 -1.37 9.69
N GLY A 57 -2.96 -0.42 8.79
CA GLY A 57 -3.05 -0.65 7.36
C GLY A 57 -2.40 0.49 6.60
N LYS A 58 -1.91 0.18 5.42
CA LYS A 58 -1.31 1.17 4.53
C LYS A 58 -1.45 0.73 3.07
N ALA A 59 -1.45 1.70 2.18
CA ALA A 59 -1.32 1.48 0.75
C ALA A 59 -0.87 2.77 0.09
N ARG A 60 -0.26 2.67 -1.08
CA ARG A 60 0.18 3.84 -1.84
C ARG A 60 0.04 3.60 -3.33
N ALA A 61 0.00 4.69 -4.09
CA ALA A 61 -0.04 4.64 -5.55
C ALA A 61 1.01 5.58 -6.13
N LEU A 62 1.73 5.08 -7.12
CA LEU A 62 2.56 5.88 -8.02
C LEU A 62 1.68 6.25 -9.21
N SER A 63 1.73 7.49 -9.67
CA SER A 63 0.84 7.95 -10.73
C SER A 63 1.46 9.11 -11.50
N ASP A 64 1.15 9.17 -12.80
CA ASP A 64 1.48 10.34 -13.61
C ASP A 64 0.47 11.49 -13.42
N GLY A 65 -0.61 11.25 -12.68
CA GLY A 65 -1.66 12.23 -12.46
C GLY A 65 -2.63 12.39 -13.63
N VAL A 66 -2.48 11.61 -14.67
CA VAL A 66 -3.25 11.74 -15.92
C VAL A 66 -3.95 10.44 -16.30
N CYS A 67 -3.20 9.37 -16.58
CA CYS A 67 -3.79 8.16 -17.17
C CYS A 67 -3.35 6.85 -16.53
N ASN A 68 -2.21 6.79 -15.85
CA ASN A 68 -1.70 5.52 -15.30
C ASN A 68 -1.33 5.65 -13.84
N ALA A 69 -1.72 4.64 -13.05
CA ALA A 69 -1.34 4.52 -11.66
C ALA A 69 -0.93 3.08 -11.35
N TYR A 70 0.02 2.94 -10.43
CA TYR A 70 0.46 1.65 -9.93
C TYR A 70 0.26 1.62 -8.43
N VAL A 71 -0.62 0.74 -7.94
CA VAL A 71 -0.85 0.53 -6.51
C VAL A 71 0.10 -0.52 -5.99
N VAL A 72 0.73 -0.22 -4.88
CA VAL A 72 1.73 -1.09 -4.24
C VAL A 72 1.68 -0.88 -2.72
N ASP A 73 2.30 -1.78 -1.98
CA ASP A 73 2.38 -1.71 -0.52
C ASP A 73 1.02 -1.81 0.18
N VAL A 74 0.09 -2.57 -0.37
CA VAL A 74 -1.20 -2.81 0.28
C VAL A 74 -1.01 -3.81 1.42
N TRP A 75 -1.13 -3.33 2.64
CA TRP A 75 -0.91 -4.15 3.84
C TRP A 75 -1.96 -3.83 4.90
N THR A 76 -2.47 -4.88 5.53
CA THR A 76 -3.27 -4.79 6.76
C THR A 76 -2.57 -5.64 7.81
N HIS A 77 -2.37 -5.07 8.99
CA HIS A 77 -1.76 -5.75 10.12
C HIS A 77 -2.44 -7.10 10.35
N SER A 78 -1.66 -8.15 10.61
CA SER A 78 -2.15 -9.52 10.70
C SER A 78 -3.28 -9.70 11.72
N ASP A 79 -3.26 -8.93 12.81
CA ASP A 79 -4.29 -9.00 13.84
C ASP A 79 -5.62 -8.34 13.45
N TYR A 80 -5.65 -7.61 12.35
CA TYR A 80 -6.82 -6.79 11.96
C TYR A 80 -7.35 -7.13 10.58
N ARG A 81 -6.97 -8.27 10.03
CA ARG A 81 -7.43 -8.72 8.71
C ARG A 81 -8.90 -9.15 8.75
N ARG A 82 -9.52 -9.19 7.56
CA ARG A 82 -10.92 -9.61 7.33
C ARG A 82 -11.94 -8.72 8.03
N ARG A 83 -11.65 -7.43 8.13
CA ARG A 83 -12.51 -6.43 8.77
C ARG A 83 -12.84 -5.26 7.83
N GLY A 84 -12.59 -5.43 6.52
CA GLY A 84 -12.92 -4.43 5.51
C GLY A 84 -11.91 -3.29 5.39
N ILE A 85 -10.79 -3.34 6.09
CA ILE A 85 -9.79 -2.26 6.07
C ILE A 85 -9.15 -2.13 4.69
N ALA A 86 -8.69 -3.24 4.11
CA ALA A 86 -8.07 -3.20 2.78
C ALA A 86 -9.05 -2.76 1.71
N SER A 87 -10.31 -3.21 1.77
CA SER A 87 -11.35 -2.77 0.84
C SER A 87 -11.56 -1.26 0.91
N HIS A 88 -11.64 -0.72 2.12
CA HIS A 88 -11.81 0.71 2.31
C HIS A 88 -10.62 1.49 1.74
N MET A 89 -9.40 1.05 2.04
CA MET A 89 -8.18 1.70 1.54
C MET A 89 -8.14 1.69 0.01
N MET A 90 -8.43 0.56 -0.61
CA MET A 90 -8.39 0.44 -2.06
C MET A 90 -9.43 1.32 -2.75
N ARG A 91 -10.66 1.38 -2.20
CA ARG A 91 -11.70 2.25 -2.75
C ARG A 91 -11.32 3.72 -2.60
N SER A 92 -10.81 4.13 -1.46
CA SER A 92 -10.42 5.52 -1.23
C SER A 92 -9.22 5.94 -2.06
N LEU A 93 -8.28 5.03 -2.33
CA LEU A 93 -7.19 5.29 -3.29
C LEU A 93 -7.74 5.53 -4.69
N ALA A 94 -8.63 4.66 -5.16
CA ALA A 94 -9.20 4.77 -6.50
C ALA A 94 -9.98 6.08 -6.68
N GLU A 95 -10.69 6.54 -5.66
CA GLU A 95 -11.40 7.82 -5.68
C GLU A 95 -10.47 9.00 -5.89
N ARG A 96 -9.20 8.87 -5.50
CA ARG A 96 -8.18 9.90 -5.64
C ARG A 96 -7.37 9.79 -6.93
N LEU A 97 -7.73 8.83 -7.79
CA LEU A 97 -7.08 8.58 -9.07
C LEU A 97 -8.12 8.60 -10.20
N PRO A 98 -8.97 9.65 -10.28
CA PRO A 98 -10.08 9.66 -11.25
C PRO A 98 -9.57 9.62 -12.69
N GLY A 99 -10.22 8.82 -13.52
CA GLY A 99 -9.92 8.73 -14.95
C GLY A 99 -8.67 7.92 -15.28
N GLN A 100 -8.01 7.32 -14.30
CA GLN A 100 -6.75 6.61 -14.52
C GLN A 100 -6.94 5.11 -14.60
N HIS A 101 -6.08 4.47 -15.38
CA HIS A 101 -5.97 3.02 -15.42
C HIS A 101 -5.06 2.59 -14.27
N ILE A 102 -5.62 1.86 -13.31
CA ILE A 102 -4.93 1.49 -12.07
C ILE A 102 -4.46 0.04 -12.21
N TYR A 103 -3.16 -0.18 -12.06
CA TYR A 103 -2.51 -1.49 -12.12
C TYR A 103 -2.04 -1.92 -10.74
N LEU A 104 -2.00 -3.22 -10.51
CA LEU A 104 -1.36 -3.81 -9.35
C LEU A 104 -0.90 -5.23 -9.66
N PHE A 105 -0.03 -5.77 -8.82
CA PHE A 105 0.36 -7.17 -8.82
C PHE A 105 -0.05 -7.81 -7.51
N THR A 106 -0.45 -9.07 -7.56
CA THR A 106 -0.78 -9.85 -6.35
C THR A 106 -0.40 -11.31 -6.58
N ASP A 107 0.14 -11.93 -5.54
CA ASP A 107 0.50 -13.35 -5.58
C ASP A 107 -0.64 -14.23 -5.10
N ASP A 108 -1.45 -13.76 -4.15
CA ASP A 108 -2.39 -14.60 -3.42
C ASP A 108 -3.76 -13.96 -3.16
N ALA A 109 -4.01 -12.73 -3.62
CA ALA A 109 -5.23 -11.99 -3.31
C ALA A 109 -6.08 -11.68 -4.55
N GLU A 110 -5.96 -12.46 -5.61
CA GLU A 110 -6.67 -12.21 -6.86
C GLU A 110 -8.18 -12.11 -6.64
N LYS A 111 -8.76 -13.00 -5.85
CA LYS A 111 -10.20 -13.00 -5.57
C LYS A 111 -10.64 -11.71 -4.90
N PHE A 112 -9.84 -11.21 -3.95
CA PHE A 112 -10.12 -9.96 -3.26
C PHE A 112 -10.18 -8.79 -4.24
N TYR A 113 -9.16 -8.65 -5.10
CA TYR A 113 -9.13 -7.58 -6.08
C TYR A 113 -10.20 -7.73 -7.15
N HIS A 114 -10.51 -8.95 -7.55
CA HIS A 114 -11.60 -9.22 -8.49
C HIS A 114 -12.94 -8.70 -7.94
N GLN A 115 -13.19 -8.88 -6.66
CA GLN A 115 -14.41 -8.37 -6.02
C GLN A 115 -14.47 -6.83 -6.02
N LEU A 116 -13.32 -6.16 -6.10
CA LEU A 116 -13.23 -4.71 -6.22
C LEU A 116 -13.32 -4.22 -7.67
N GLY A 117 -13.51 -5.14 -8.63
CA GLY A 117 -13.64 -4.79 -10.05
C GLY A 117 -12.35 -4.90 -10.86
N TYR A 118 -11.27 -5.33 -10.25
CA TYR A 118 -10.00 -5.54 -10.97
C TYR A 118 -10.08 -6.81 -11.80
N ARG A 119 -9.40 -6.82 -12.94
CA ARG A 119 -9.31 -7.97 -13.84
C ARG A 119 -7.88 -8.16 -14.28
N ARG A 120 -7.50 -9.38 -14.62
CA ARG A 120 -6.19 -9.66 -15.18
C ARG A 120 -5.99 -8.85 -16.46
N GLN A 121 -4.80 -8.29 -16.61
CA GLN A 121 -4.44 -7.38 -17.70
C GLN A 121 -3.06 -7.73 -18.23
N GLY A 122 -3.00 -8.36 -19.40
CA GLY A 122 -1.76 -8.70 -20.07
C GLY A 122 -0.84 -9.60 -19.24
N ILE A 123 0.45 -9.53 -19.51
CA ILE A 123 1.50 -10.25 -18.80
C ILE A 123 2.43 -9.23 -18.14
N GLY A 124 2.49 -9.26 -16.80
CA GLY A 124 3.43 -8.43 -16.07
C GLY A 124 4.85 -8.97 -16.17
N MET A 125 5.81 -8.07 -16.32
CA MET A 125 7.23 -8.41 -16.37
C MET A 125 8.00 -7.44 -15.50
N SER A 126 9.07 -7.90 -14.87
CA SER A 126 9.85 -7.04 -13.97
C SER A 126 11.34 -7.35 -14.05
N ILE A 127 12.14 -6.39 -13.64
CA ILE A 127 13.58 -6.53 -13.48
C ILE A 127 13.99 -5.63 -12.30
N VAL A 128 14.97 -6.08 -11.53
CA VAL A 128 15.64 -5.21 -10.56
C VAL A 128 16.83 -4.57 -11.25
N SER A 129 16.86 -3.24 -11.29
CA SER A 129 18.01 -2.53 -11.85
C SER A 129 19.18 -2.59 -10.88
N GLY A 130 20.23 -3.31 -11.24
CA GLY A 130 21.38 -3.52 -10.37
C GLY A 130 21.03 -4.46 -9.20
N GLN A 131 21.15 -3.95 -7.99
CA GLN A 131 20.86 -4.70 -6.76
C GLN A 131 19.69 -4.07 -6.03
N TRP A 132 18.83 -4.92 -5.46
CA TRP A 132 17.68 -4.47 -4.68
C TRP A 132 18.13 -3.52 -3.56
N LEU A 133 17.54 -2.32 -3.53
CA LEU A 133 17.87 -1.26 -2.58
C LEU A 133 19.36 -0.87 -2.58
N ASN A 134 20.07 -1.17 -3.68
CA ASN A 134 21.52 -0.91 -3.86
C ASN A 134 22.43 -1.65 -2.86
N ARG A 135 21.97 -2.72 -2.23
CA ARG A 135 22.79 -3.44 -1.24
C ARG A 135 22.52 -4.94 -1.10
N PHE A 136 21.53 -5.45 -1.80
CA PHE A 136 21.18 -6.88 -1.71
C PHE A 136 21.63 -7.70 -2.91
#